data_e68cf96a041afab74e9d06fc61393df2
#
_entry.id   e68cf96a041afab74e9d06fc61393df2
#
_cell.length_a   1.000
_cell.length_b   1.000
_cell.length_c   1.000
_cell.angle_alpha   90.00
_cell.angle_beta   90.00
_cell.angle_gamma   90.00
#
_symmetry.space_group_name_H-M   'P 1'
#
loop_
_entity.id
_entity.type
_entity.pdbx_description
1 polymer ?
#
loop_
_entity_poly.entity_id
_entity_poly.type
_entity_poly.pdbx_seq_one_letter_code
_entity_poly.pdbx_strand_id
1 'polypeptide(L)'
;MSGLAQQQVLRQELQQYQLLQLQVLSMTAEELSAFLDEAQAENPLIELTRNREPYEQELSVGRWLGNLAPERPEYSANDDDLTVPDIPCADTERLEDHLRMQIQFSRLPAQLCTAVQYLIGNLDENGRLPLQAQQIAAACHCSPACAEQAIRLVQSLEPAGVAARDLAECLLLQLQARPTRSAAAERIVSTCLDAIATMSPAGIAGKCGLTTAQAAQAIALIRTLDPHPCAAFQSAVAPCVIPDISAQPDGDSGWKLWLNDHWIGTIEISHYYMQLLRSADDPDARSYLSNRLQHANQLMAAIERRRDTTLQIARTILTVQDGFFRRGDSLVPLSLEQIAAQLGCHKSTISRAIRGKYLSWPGGCVALRQMIVSPAVCSGQTQARILAEIRTLIRAESPMHPMSDQAISDALAVQGMQVARRTVVKYREMLGVPGAHARRHPY
;
A
#
# COMPACT_ATOMS: atom_id res chain seq x y z
N MET A 1 51.95 -10.34 -27.98
CA MET A 1 50.84 -9.37 -27.97
C MET A 1 49.44 -10.01 -27.84
N SER A 2 49.28 -11.30 -28.20
CA SER A 2 47.96 -12.00 -28.11
C SER A 2 47.41 -12.20 -26.68
N GLY A 3 48.25 -12.43 -25.68
CA GLY A 3 47.83 -12.73 -24.33
C GLY A 3 47.18 -11.54 -23.59
N LEU A 4 47.64 -10.31 -23.81
CA LEU A 4 47.07 -9.10 -23.22
C LEU A 4 45.72 -8.78 -23.83
N ALA A 5 45.53 -8.96 -25.12
CA ALA A 5 44.24 -8.77 -25.80
C ALA A 5 43.23 -9.79 -25.33
N GLN A 6 43.58 -11.06 -25.17
CA GLN A 6 42.73 -12.10 -24.63
C GLN A 6 42.32 -11.82 -23.18
N GLN A 7 43.23 -11.35 -22.33
CA GLN A 7 42.91 -10.95 -20.96
C GLN A 7 41.96 -9.76 -20.90
N GLN A 8 42.07 -8.81 -21.80
CA GLN A 8 41.14 -7.66 -21.88
C GLN A 8 39.72 -8.09 -22.28
N VAL A 9 39.59 -8.95 -23.28
CA VAL A 9 38.31 -9.51 -23.74
C VAL A 9 37.66 -10.29 -22.61
N LEU A 10 38.39 -11.17 -21.93
CA LEU A 10 37.89 -11.96 -20.81
C LEU A 10 37.41 -11.09 -19.63
N ARG A 11 38.10 -9.98 -19.34
CA ARG A 11 37.68 -9.01 -18.34
C ARG A 11 36.41 -8.27 -18.74
N GLN A 12 36.26 -7.91 -20.01
CA GLN A 12 35.04 -7.26 -20.51
C GLN A 12 33.85 -8.20 -20.43
N GLU A 13 33.96 -9.45 -20.83
CA GLU A 13 32.91 -10.45 -20.73
C GLU A 13 32.49 -10.70 -19.28
N LEU A 14 33.44 -10.80 -18.33
CA LEU A 14 33.16 -10.93 -16.92
C LEU A 14 32.42 -9.71 -16.36
N GLN A 15 32.80 -8.51 -16.77
CA GLN A 15 32.11 -7.29 -16.35
C GLN A 15 30.68 -7.23 -16.90
N GLN A 16 30.47 -7.58 -18.17
CA GLN A 16 29.14 -7.63 -18.77
C GLN A 16 28.24 -8.66 -18.08
N TYR A 17 28.78 -9.83 -17.78
CA TYR A 17 28.06 -10.85 -17.04
C TYR A 17 27.67 -10.40 -15.61
N GLN A 18 28.58 -9.74 -14.90
CA GLN A 18 28.28 -9.18 -13.57
C GLN A 18 27.21 -8.09 -13.64
N LEU A 19 27.24 -7.23 -14.65
CA LEU A 19 26.21 -6.21 -14.87
C LEU A 19 24.85 -6.85 -15.14
N LEU A 20 24.79 -7.87 -16.00
CA LEU A 20 23.58 -8.63 -16.28
C LEU A 20 23.01 -9.26 -15.00
N GLN A 21 23.84 -9.89 -14.18
CA GLN A 21 23.40 -10.48 -12.89
C GLN A 21 22.82 -9.43 -11.96
N LEU A 22 23.44 -8.24 -11.85
CA LEU A 22 22.94 -7.17 -11.00
C LEU A 22 21.65 -6.56 -11.54
N GLN A 23 21.52 -6.47 -12.85
CA GLN A 23 20.33 -5.99 -13.53
C GLN A 23 19.16 -6.95 -13.30
N VAL A 24 19.30 -8.23 -13.61
CA VAL A 24 18.32 -9.28 -13.40
C VAL A 24 17.91 -9.39 -11.92
N LEU A 25 18.86 -9.22 -10.99
CA LEU A 25 18.57 -9.26 -9.54
C LEU A 25 17.68 -8.12 -9.09
N SER A 26 17.81 -6.93 -9.67
CA SER A 26 17.08 -5.72 -9.27
C SER A 26 15.69 -5.57 -9.90
N MET A 27 15.41 -6.30 -10.97
CA MET A 27 14.14 -6.25 -11.69
C MET A 27 12.97 -6.72 -10.83
N THR A 28 11.81 -6.10 -11.00
CA THR A 28 10.55 -6.63 -10.51
C THR A 28 10.12 -7.84 -11.34
N ALA A 29 9.01 -8.44 -10.98
CA ALA A 29 8.41 -9.54 -11.72
C ALA A 29 8.07 -9.14 -13.16
N GLU A 30 7.36 -8.02 -13.32
CA GLU A 30 6.93 -7.49 -14.62
C GLU A 30 8.10 -7.07 -15.50
N GLU A 31 9.10 -6.35 -14.92
CA GLU A 31 10.31 -5.94 -15.61
C GLU A 31 11.10 -7.15 -16.13
N LEU A 32 11.18 -8.23 -15.35
CA LEU A 32 11.87 -9.46 -15.75
C LEU A 32 11.12 -10.16 -16.89
N SER A 33 9.79 -10.20 -16.84
CA SER A 33 8.98 -10.78 -17.92
C SER A 33 9.21 -10.05 -19.25
N ALA A 34 9.15 -8.71 -19.23
CA ALA A 34 9.41 -7.89 -20.41
C ALA A 34 10.83 -8.09 -20.95
N PHE A 35 11.81 -8.14 -20.05
CA PHE A 35 13.23 -8.38 -20.41
C PHE A 35 13.45 -9.76 -21.05
N LEU A 36 12.73 -10.79 -20.59
CA LEU A 36 12.80 -12.14 -21.18
C LEU A 36 12.16 -12.21 -22.56
N ASP A 37 11.04 -11.49 -22.77
CA ASP A 37 10.42 -11.38 -24.11
C ASP A 37 11.37 -10.69 -25.11
N GLU A 38 12.05 -9.63 -24.69
CA GLU A 38 13.08 -8.97 -25.50
C GLU A 38 14.26 -9.89 -25.77
N ALA A 39 14.77 -10.59 -24.76
CA ALA A 39 15.86 -11.55 -24.90
C ALA A 39 15.51 -12.71 -25.85
N GLN A 40 14.25 -13.20 -25.84
CA GLN A 40 13.78 -14.20 -26.78
C GLN A 40 13.71 -13.67 -28.22
N ALA A 41 13.29 -12.41 -28.41
CA ALA A 41 13.25 -11.79 -29.72
C ALA A 41 14.66 -11.58 -30.32
N GLU A 42 15.65 -11.28 -29.47
CA GLU A 42 17.04 -11.07 -29.89
C GLU A 42 17.84 -12.37 -30.05
N ASN A 43 17.49 -13.42 -29.30
CA ASN A 43 18.26 -14.67 -29.28
C ASN A 43 17.37 -15.87 -29.63
N PRO A 44 17.48 -16.42 -30.84
CA PRO A 44 16.65 -17.53 -31.31
C PRO A 44 16.90 -18.85 -30.57
N LEU A 45 17.99 -18.96 -29.77
CA LEU A 45 18.25 -20.14 -28.97
C LEU A 45 17.42 -20.20 -27.69
N ILE A 46 16.79 -19.09 -27.29
CA ILE A 46 15.97 -19.00 -26.08
C ILE A 46 14.52 -19.33 -26.43
N GLU A 47 14.01 -20.39 -25.87
CA GLU A 47 12.58 -20.77 -25.92
C GLU A 47 11.96 -20.53 -24.55
N LEU A 48 10.92 -19.69 -24.50
CA LEU A 48 10.13 -19.45 -23.29
C LEU A 48 8.84 -20.24 -23.38
N THR A 49 8.74 -21.28 -22.57
CA THR A 49 7.50 -22.05 -22.42
C THR A 49 6.72 -21.47 -21.24
N ARG A 50 5.74 -20.61 -21.55
CA ARG A 50 4.80 -20.12 -20.53
C ARG A 50 3.63 -21.05 -20.48
N ASN A 51 3.46 -21.76 -19.39
CA ASN A 51 2.19 -22.40 -19.09
C ASN A 51 1.17 -21.28 -18.85
N ARG A 52 0.39 -20.99 -19.88
CA ARG A 52 -0.77 -20.07 -19.80
C ARG A 52 -1.97 -20.74 -19.10
N GLU A 53 -1.75 -21.66 -18.18
CA GLU A 53 -2.82 -22.02 -17.27
C GLU A 53 -3.05 -20.81 -16.39
N PRO A 54 -4.26 -20.22 -16.46
CA PRO A 54 -4.50 -18.99 -15.73
C PRO A 54 -4.25 -19.26 -14.25
N TYR A 55 -3.46 -18.41 -13.64
CA TYR A 55 -3.23 -18.29 -12.19
C TYR A 55 -4.55 -18.31 -11.37
N GLU A 56 -5.68 -18.14 -12.04
CA GLU A 56 -7.05 -18.27 -11.54
C GLU A 56 -7.39 -19.66 -11.00
N GLN A 57 -6.73 -20.73 -11.44
CA GLN A 57 -7.05 -22.08 -10.94
C GLN A 57 -6.30 -22.45 -9.66
N GLU A 58 -5.13 -21.88 -9.36
CA GLU A 58 -4.43 -22.12 -8.10
C GLU A 58 -4.73 -21.07 -7.00
N LEU A 59 -5.13 -19.89 -7.36
CA LEU A 59 -5.88 -18.98 -6.50
C LEU A 59 -7.36 -19.41 -6.42
N SER A 60 -7.63 -20.70 -6.33
CA SER A 60 -8.93 -21.09 -5.83
C SER A 60 -8.96 -20.59 -4.37
N VAL A 61 -9.53 -19.40 -4.21
CA VAL A 61 -10.00 -18.84 -2.93
C VAL A 61 -10.72 -19.94 -2.12
N GLY A 62 -11.27 -20.95 -2.80
CA GLY A 62 -11.81 -22.18 -2.23
C GLY A 62 -10.82 -23.03 -1.44
N ARG A 63 -9.54 -23.09 -1.80
CA ARG A 63 -8.57 -23.89 -1.03
C ARG A 63 -8.09 -23.15 0.21
N TRP A 64 -8.09 -21.85 0.17
CA TRP A 64 -7.75 -20.97 1.31
C TRP A 64 -8.91 -20.87 2.32
N LEU A 65 -10.15 -20.78 1.82
CA LEU A 65 -11.38 -20.83 2.64
C LEU A 65 -11.72 -22.26 3.09
N GLY A 66 -11.29 -23.29 2.36
CA GLY A 66 -11.53 -24.69 2.71
C GLY A 66 -10.89 -25.14 4.03
N ASN A 67 -9.81 -24.47 4.47
CA ASN A 67 -9.18 -24.73 5.76
C ASN A 67 -9.78 -23.91 6.92
N LEU A 68 -10.69 -22.98 6.63
CA LEU A 68 -11.38 -22.13 7.61
C LEU A 68 -12.89 -22.41 7.69
N ALA A 69 -13.43 -23.22 6.77
CA ALA A 69 -14.83 -23.63 6.81
C ALA A 69 -15.00 -24.83 7.75
N PRO A 70 -15.96 -24.82 8.70
CA PRO A 70 -16.33 -26.01 9.41
C PRO A 70 -16.80 -27.07 8.43
N GLU A 71 -16.47 -28.35 8.72
CA GLU A 71 -16.81 -29.51 7.92
C GLU A 71 -18.24 -29.42 7.36
N ARG A 72 -18.35 -29.37 6.02
CA ARG A 72 -19.65 -29.39 5.36
C ARG A 72 -20.26 -30.77 5.57
N PRO A 73 -21.53 -30.86 5.96
CA PRO A 73 -22.23 -32.13 5.92
C PRO A 73 -22.26 -32.66 4.48
N GLU A 74 -21.92 -33.92 4.29
CA GLU A 74 -21.99 -34.61 3.01
C GLU A 74 -23.42 -34.54 2.47
N TYR A 75 -23.64 -33.67 1.48
CA TYR A 75 -24.85 -33.69 0.67
C TYR A 75 -24.68 -34.71 -0.46
N SER A 76 -25.50 -35.74 -0.41
CA SER A 76 -25.68 -36.76 -1.45
C SER A 76 -25.97 -36.09 -2.79
N ALA A 77 -25.15 -36.44 -3.79
CA ALA A 77 -25.33 -36.00 -5.18
C ALA A 77 -26.56 -36.70 -5.80
N ASN A 78 -27.66 -35.98 -5.88
CA ASN A 78 -28.73 -36.17 -6.86
C ASN A 78 -29.51 -34.86 -6.92
N ASP A 79 -29.21 -34.02 -7.90
CA ASP A 79 -30.19 -33.33 -8.73
C ASP A 79 -29.49 -32.36 -9.69
N ASP A 80 -29.97 -32.40 -10.92
CA ASP A 80 -29.56 -31.61 -12.09
C ASP A 80 -29.97 -30.11 -12.02
N ASP A 81 -29.65 -29.40 -10.94
CA ASP A 81 -29.83 -27.95 -10.85
C ASP A 81 -28.64 -27.31 -10.10
N LEU A 82 -27.48 -27.34 -10.77
CA LEU A 82 -26.31 -26.57 -10.35
C LEU A 82 -26.55 -25.07 -10.67
N THR A 83 -27.50 -24.46 -10.01
CA THR A 83 -27.40 -23.00 -9.76
C THR A 83 -26.25 -22.83 -8.77
N VAL A 84 -25.07 -22.52 -9.29
CA VAL A 84 -23.95 -22.03 -8.49
C VAL A 84 -24.52 -20.89 -7.63
N PRO A 85 -24.56 -20.99 -6.28
CA PRO A 85 -24.98 -19.86 -5.49
C PRO A 85 -24.01 -18.73 -5.82
N ASP A 86 -24.52 -17.65 -6.40
CA ASP A 86 -23.80 -16.38 -6.46
C ASP A 86 -23.33 -16.10 -5.03
N ILE A 87 -22.04 -16.32 -4.79
CA ILE A 87 -21.41 -15.84 -3.55
C ILE A 87 -21.53 -14.34 -3.69
N PRO A 88 -22.37 -13.65 -2.87
CA PRO A 88 -22.39 -12.21 -2.93
C PRO A 88 -20.97 -11.77 -2.61
N CYS A 89 -20.24 -11.37 -3.66
CA CYS A 89 -19.11 -10.49 -3.48
C CYS A 89 -19.68 -9.37 -2.60
N ALA A 90 -19.04 -9.07 -1.49
CA ALA A 90 -19.37 -7.86 -0.76
C ALA A 90 -19.04 -6.72 -1.73
N ASP A 91 -19.98 -6.41 -2.62
CA ASP A 91 -19.96 -5.23 -3.45
C ASP A 91 -19.95 -4.09 -2.45
N THR A 92 -18.79 -3.56 -2.18
CA THR A 92 -18.66 -2.29 -1.50
C THR A 92 -19.41 -1.31 -2.40
N GLU A 93 -20.64 -0.96 -1.99
CA GLU A 93 -21.48 0.00 -2.70
C GLU A 93 -20.62 1.23 -3.00
N ARG A 94 -20.47 1.53 -4.29
CA ARG A 94 -19.76 2.74 -4.70
C ARG A 94 -20.64 3.94 -4.37
N LEU A 95 -20.02 5.04 -3.94
CA LEU A 95 -20.75 6.29 -3.67
C LEU A 95 -21.67 6.69 -4.83
N GLU A 96 -21.21 6.52 -6.07
CA GLU A 96 -22.01 6.83 -7.27
C GLU A 96 -23.29 6.00 -7.34
N ASP A 97 -23.23 4.70 -7.08
CA ASP A 97 -24.35 3.80 -7.18
C ASP A 97 -25.37 4.08 -6.06
N HIS A 98 -24.87 4.35 -4.86
CA HIS A 98 -25.67 4.76 -3.72
C HIS A 98 -26.46 6.07 -4.01
N LEU A 99 -25.78 7.09 -4.54
CA LEU A 99 -26.43 8.35 -4.88
C LEU A 99 -27.43 8.19 -6.06
N ARG A 100 -27.09 7.39 -7.07
CA ARG A 100 -28.01 7.08 -8.19
C ARG A 100 -29.27 6.38 -7.72
N MET A 101 -29.15 5.44 -6.77
CA MET A 101 -30.29 4.75 -6.20
C MET A 101 -31.25 5.71 -5.49
N GLN A 102 -30.71 6.65 -4.70
CA GLN A 102 -31.55 7.66 -4.02
C GLN A 102 -32.33 8.54 -5.01
N ILE A 103 -31.75 8.86 -6.17
CA ILE A 103 -32.37 9.72 -7.19
C ILE A 103 -33.42 8.98 -8.03
N GLN A 104 -33.28 7.67 -8.24
CA GLN A 104 -34.25 6.89 -9.02
C GLN A 104 -35.68 7.00 -8.51
N PHE A 105 -35.88 7.26 -7.23
CA PHE A 105 -37.19 7.46 -6.61
C PHE A 105 -37.76 8.87 -6.83
N SER A 106 -36.97 9.80 -7.38
CA SER A 106 -37.37 11.20 -7.60
C SER A 106 -37.78 11.43 -9.05
N ARG A 107 -39.01 11.92 -9.30
CA ARG A 107 -39.47 12.28 -10.65
C ARG A 107 -38.88 13.64 -11.05
N LEU A 108 -37.69 13.64 -11.65
CA LEU A 108 -36.99 14.85 -12.04
C LEU A 108 -37.23 15.18 -13.54
N PRO A 109 -37.25 16.48 -13.92
CA PRO A 109 -37.19 16.89 -15.31
C PRO A 109 -35.95 16.36 -16.02
N ALA A 110 -36.06 16.01 -17.31
CA ALA A 110 -34.97 15.37 -18.07
C ALA A 110 -33.63 16.16 -18.00
N GLN A 111 -33.69 17.49 -18.19
CA GLN A 111 -32.48 18.34 -18.10
C GLN A 111 -31.83 18.34 -16.70
N LEU A 112 -32.63 18.33 -15.65
CA LEU A 112 -32.13 18.28 -14.28
C LEU A 112 -31.52 16.90 -13.99
N CYS A 113 -32.14 15.83 -14.49
CA CYS A 113 -31.64 14.47 -14.35
C CYS A 113 -30.25 14.30 -15.01
N THR A 114 -30.06 14.83 -16.22
CA THR A 114 -28.77 14.82 -16.91
C THR A 114 -27.69 15.58 -16.12
N ALA A 115 -28.03 16.76 -15.57
CA ALA A 115 -27.09 17.55 -14.78
C ALA A 115 -26.70 16.84 -13.47
N VAL A 116 -27.66 16.19 -12.81
CA VAL A 116 -27.40 15.44 -11.57
C VAL A 116 -26.54 14.20 -11.84
N GLN A 117 -26.81 13.45 -12.90
CA GLN A 117 -25.98 12.29 -13.29
C GLN A 117 -24.55 12.71 -13.64
N TYR A 118 -24.40 13.84 -14.33
CA TYR A 118 -23.08 14.40 -14.62
C TYR A 118 -22.33 14.80 -13.35
N LEU A 119 -23.02 15.40 -12.39
CA LEU A 119 -22.44 15.76 -11.08
C LEU A 119 -21.94 14.56 -10.32
N ILE A 120 -22.75 13.49 -10.21
CA ILE A 120 -22.40 12.27 -9.49
C ILE A 120 -21.15 11.63 -10.09
N GLY A 121 -21.00 11.58 -11.41
CA GLY A 121 -19.84 11.01 -12.08
C GLY A 121 -18.57 11.89 -12.00
N ASN A 122 -18.67 13.13 -11.51
CA ASN A 122 -17.54 14.07 -11.35
C ASN A 122 -17.20 14.40 -9.88
N LEU A 123 -17.73 13.66 -8.93
CA LEU A 123 -17.32 13.76 -7.53
C LEU A 123 -15.91 13.16 -7.35
N ASP A 124 -15.11 13.78 -6.48
CA ASP A 124 -13.81 13.21 -6.10
C ASP A 124 -13.96 12.00 -5.16
N GLU A 125 -12.85 11.34 -4.84
CA GLU A 125 -12.82 10.20 -3.93
C GLU A 125 -13.38 10.52 -2.53
N ASN A 126 -13.37 11.79 -2.13
CA ASN A 126 -13.93 12.27 -0.87
C ASN A 126 -15.39 12.71 -0.99
N GLY A 127 -16.02 12.57 -2.14
CA GLY A 127 -17.37 13.02 -2.43
C GLY A 127 -17.50 14.53 -2.57
N ARG A 128 -16.40 15.26 -2.85
CA ARG A 128 -16.40 16.72 -3.06
C ARG A 128 -16.62 17.05 -4.53
N LEU A 129 -17.16 18.23 -4.78
CA LEU A 129 -17.42 18.73 -6.12
C LEU A 129 -16.35 19.76 -6.54
N PRO A 130 -15.38 19.39 -7.41
CA PRO A 130 -14.34 20.32 -7.86
C PRO A 130 -14.86 21.33 -8.91
N LEU A 131 -16.10 21.15 -9.40
CA LEU A 131 -16.65 21.92 -10.51
C LEU A 131 -17.53 23.09 -10.04
N GLN A 132 -17.47 24.20 -10.81
CA GLN A 132 -18.37 25.34 -10.60
C GLN A 132 -19.66 25.18 -11.40
N ALA A 133 -20.75 25.82 -10.93
CA ALA A 133 -22.07 25.76 -11.59
C ALA A 133 -22.03 26.17 -13.07
N GLN A 134 -21.17 27.11 -13.45
CA GLN A 134 -21.00 27.56 -14.85
C GLN A 134 -20.39 26.47 -15.73
N GLN A 135 -19.43 25.70 -15.21
CA GLN A 135 -18.80 24.59 -15.93
C GLN A 135 -19.80 23.45 -16.18
N ILE A 136 -20.62 23.16 -15.18
CA ILE A 136 -21.67 22.14 -15.24
C ILE A 136 -22.76 22.57 -16.27
N ALA A 137 -23.16 23.84 -16.23
CA ALA A 137 -24.13 24.41 -17.18
C ALA A 137 -23.64 24.30 -18.62
N ALA A 138 -22.35 24.57 -18.86
CA ALA A 138 -21.74 24.45 -20.18
C ALA A 138 -21.65 22.99 -20.65
N ALA A 139 -21.25 22.06 -19.77
CA ALA A 139 -21.11 20.65 -20.11
C ALA A 139 -22.45 19.96 -20.38
N CYS A 140 -23.49 20.30 -19.60
CA CYS A 140 -24.83 19.71 -19.73
C CYS A 140 -25.78 20.49 -20.66
N HIS A 141 -25.32 21.56 -21.29
CA HIS A 141 -26.13 22.46 -22.12
C HIS A 141 -27.40 22.93 -21.42
N CYS A 142 -27.30 23.27 -20.12
CA CYS A 142 -28.43 23.73 -19.33
C CYS A 142 -28.22 25.16 -18.81
N SER A 143 -29.28 25.76 -18.23
CA SER A 143 -29.13 27.07 -17.61
C SER A 143 -28.33 27.00 -16.31
N PRO A 144 -27.59 28.07 -15.93
CA PRO A 144 -26.87 28.11 -14.65
C PRO A 144 -27.78 27.86 -13.43
N ALA A 145 -29.03 28.32 -13.51
CA ALA A 145 -30.02 28.07 -12.48
C ALA A 145 -30.38 26.58 -12.33
N CYS A 146 -30.42 25.83 -13.47
CA CYS A 146 -30.62 24.39 -13.45
C CYS A 146 -29.41 23.66 -12.82
N ALA A 147 -28.18 24.09 -13.13
CA ALA A 147 -26.96 23.55 -12.53
C ALA A 147 -26.92 23.77 -11.01
N GLU A 148 -27.31 24.96 -10.54
CA GLU A 148 -27.40 25.22 -9.08
C GLU A 148 -28.48 24.36 -8.41
N GLN A 149 -29.64 24.15 -9.05
CA GLN A 149 -30.66 23.25 -8.55
C GLN A 149 -30.15 21.82 -8.47
N ALA A 150 -29.41 21.36 -9.46
CA ALA A 150 -28.78 20.04 -9.47
C ALA A 150 -27.79 19.88 -8.30
N ILE A 151 -26.91 20.88 -8.06
CA ILE A 151 -26.00 20.88 -6.93
C ILE A 151 -26.73 20.77 -5.60
N ARG A 152 -27.75 21.61 -5.37
CA ARG A 152 -28.55 21.59 -4.14
C ARG A 152 -29.26 20.25 -3.93
N LEU A 153 -29.72 19.64 -4.99
CA LEU A 153 -30.37 18.33 -4.94
C LEU A 153 -29.39 17.25 -4.53
N VAL A 154 -28.18 17.21 -5.14
CA VAL A 154 -27.15 16.25 -4.72
C VAL A 154 -26.70 16.50 -3.28
N GLN A 155 -26.55 17.76 -2.85
CA GLN A 155 -26.22 18.12 -1.49
C GLN A 155 -27.26 17.72 -0.44
N SER A 156 -28.51 17.48 -0.85
CA SER A 156 -29.57 16.99 0.02
C SER A 156 -29.63 15.49 0.18
N LEU A 157 -28.78 14.74 -0.56
CA LEU A 157 -28.70 13.28 -0.49
C LEU A 157 -27.83 12.80 0.67
N GLU A 158 -27.95 11.54 1.02
CA GLU A 158 -27.09 10.88 2.01
C GLU A 158 -25.84 10.24 1.32
N PRO A 159 -24.65 10.40 1.92
CA PRO A 159 -24.34 10.98 3.24
C PRO A 159 -24.35 12.52 3.26
N ALA A 160 -24.78 13.10 4.37
CA ALA A 160 -24.81 14.55 4.55
C ALA A 160 -23.42 15.16 4.40
N GLY A 161 -23.28 16.19 3.53
CA GLY A 161 -22.00 16.81 3.19
C GLY A 161 -21.41 16.37 1.84
N VAL A 162 -22.10 15.49 1.09
CA VAL A 162 -21.73 15.15 -0.29
C VAL A 162 -21.88 16.36 -1.22
N ALA A 163 -21.10 16.41 -2.30
CA ALA A 163 -21.02 17.51 -3.28
C ALA A 163 -20.71 18.89 -2.68
N ALA A 164 -20.06 18.94 -1.52
CA ALA A 164 -19.49 20.17 -0.98
C ALA A 164 -18.25 20.58 -1.77
N ARG A 165 -18.02 21.89 -1.92
CA ARG A 165 -16.84 22.45 -2.62
C ARG A 165 -15.61 22.45 -1.73
N ASP A 166 -15.81 22.73 -0.45
CA ASP A 166 -14.76 22.77 0.57
C ASP A 166 -15.20 22.13 1.87
N LEU A 167 -14.28 22.04 2.83
CA LEU A 167 -14.54 21.45 4.14
C LEU A 167 -15.59 22.27 4.92
N ALA A 168 -15.58 23.60 4.78
CA ALA A 168 -16.53 24.47 5.49
C ALA A 168 -17.95 24.20 5.00
N GLU A 169 -18.18 24.10 3.70
CA GLU A 169 -19.49 23.76 3.13
C GLU A 169 -19.93 22.34 3.54
N CYS A 170 -19.02 21.37 3.55
CA CYS A 170 -19.30 20.01 4.01
C CYS A 170 -19.83 19.98 5.46
N LEU A 171 -19.15 20.67 6.37
CA LEU A 171 -19.56 20.75 7.76
C LEU A 171 -20.87 21.55 7.93
N LEU A 172 -21.08 22.60 7.14
CA LEU A 172 -22.34 23.36 7.14
C LEU A 172 -23.53 22.49 6.70
N LEU A 173 -23.38 21.69 5.64
CA LEU A 173 -24.42 20.78 5.17
C LEU A 173 -24.76 19.74 6.26
N GLN A 174 -23.77 19.19 6.96
CA GLN A 174 -24.00 18.28 8.07
C GLN A 174 -24.73 18.95 9.25
N LEU A 175 -24.36 20.20 9.58
CA LEU A 175 -25.06 20.97 10.62
C LEU A 175 -26.52 21.25 10.24
N GLN A 176 -26.78 21.52 8.95
CA GLN A 176 -28.14 21.78 8.45
C GLN A 176 -29.02 20.52 8.39
N ALA A 177 -28.40 19.34 8.16
CA ALA A 177 -29.09 18.05 8.16
C ALA A 177 -29.49 17.58 9.56
N ARG A 178 -28.94 18.15 10.63
CA ARG A 178 -29.29 17.78 12.01
C ARG A 178 -30.65 18.29 12.41
N PRO A 179 -31.42 17.52 13.24
CA PRO A 179 -32.74 17.93 13.72
C PRO A 179 -32.67 19.20 14.60
N THR A 180 -31.56 19.42 15.31
CA THR A 180 -31.32 20.62 16.12
C THR A 180 -30.26 21.48 15.50
N ARG A 181 -30.65 22.59 14.87
CA ARG A 181 -29.72 23.57 14.28
C ARG A 181 -29.04 24.39 15.35
N SER A 182 -27.72 24.61 15.19
CA SER A 182 -26.92 25.48 16.07
C SER A 182 -26.38 26.66 15.28
N ALA A 183 -27.03 27.82 15.35
CA ALA A 183 -26.58 29.04 14.69
C ALA A 183 -25.15 29.48 15.12
N ALA A 184 -24.75 29.13 16.35
CA ALA A 184 -23.40 29.38 16.84
C ALA A 184 -22.34 28.52 16.11
N ALA A 185 -22.63 27.24 15.90
CA ALA A 185 -21.74 26.33 15.17
C ALA A 185 -21.65 26.71 13.68
N GLU A 186 -22.77 27.01 13.02
CA GLU A 186 -22.81 27.49 11.64
C GLU A 186 -21.95 28.76 11.45
N ARG A 187 -22.05 29.72 12.39
CA ARG A 187 -21.26 30.94 12.37
C ARG A 187 -19.77 30.70 12.56
N ILE A 188 -19.37 29.81 13.44
CA ILE A 188 -17.96 29.46 13.66
C ILE A 188 -17.38 28.78 12.42
N VAL A 189 -18.09 27.82 11.81
CA VAL A 189 -17.65 27.10 10.61
C VAL A 189 -17.50 28.06 9.43
N SER A 190 -18.42 29.01 9.24
CA SER A 190 -18.36 29.97 8.12
C SER A 190 -17.29 31.05 8.27
N THR A 191 -16.89 31.42 9.51
CA THR A 191 -16.03 32.59 9.76
C THR A 191 -14.63 32.21 10.24
N CYS A 192 -14.49 31.13 11.03
CA CYS A 192 -13.28 30.87 11.82
C CYS A 192 -12.87 29.39 11.84
N LEU A 193 -13.17 28.60 10.79
CA LEU A 193 -12.86 27.16 10.78
C LEU A 193 -11.38 26.89 11.06
N ASP A 194 -10.46 27.59 10.38
CA ASP A 194 -9.01 27.43 10.56
C ASP A 194 -8.52 27.81 11.95
N ALA A 195 -9.25 28.73 12.61
CA ALA A 195 -8.90 29.18 13.94
C ALA A 195 -9.25 28.19 15.05
N ILE A 196 -10.12 27.21 14.78
CA ILE A 196 -10.52 26.18 15.77
C ILE A 196 -9.34 25.36 16.26
N ALA A 197 -8.35 25.10 15.38
CA ALA A 197 -7.17 24.34 15.73
C ALA A 197 -6.14 25.15 16.56
N THR A 198 -6.12 26.48 16.43
CA THR A 198 -5.03 27.33 16.96
C THR A 198 -5.47 28.25 18.08
N MET A 199 -6.78 28.58 18.18
CA MET A 199 -7.28 29.57 19.12
C MET A 199 -8.07 28.92 20.29
N SER A 200 -8.02 29.59 21.45
CA SER A 200 -8.86 29.21 22.60
C SER A 200 -10.35 29.51 22.34
N PRO A 201 -11.28 28.82 23.01
CA PRO A 201 -12.71 29.09 22.88
C PRO A 201 -13.11 30.55 23.17
N ALA A 202 -12.40 31.21 24.08
CA ALA A 202 -12.59 32.64 24.36
C ALA A 202 -12.19 33.56 23.18
N GLY A 203 -11.10 33.21 22.47
CA GLY A 203 -10.67 33.96 21.28
C GLY A 203 -11.65 33.80 20.12
N ILE A 204 -12.20 32.61 19.91
CA ILE A 204 -13.21 32.32 18.90
C ILE A 204 -14.52 33.04 19.23
N ALA A 205 -14.92 33.04 20.51
CA ALA A 205 -16.10 33.75 21.00
C ALA A 205 -16.04 35.25 20.67
N GLY A 206 -14.88 35.88 20.89
CA GLY A 206 -14.65 37.30 20.55
C GLY A 206 -14.76 37.59 19.05
N LYS A 207 -14.22 36.70 18.17
CA LYS A 207 -14.30 36.88 16.72
C LYS A 207 -15.72 36.69 16.16
N CYS A 208 -16.45 35.72 16.71
CA CYS A 208 -17.79 35.36 16.23
C CYS A 208 -18.92 36.11 16.96
N GLY A 209 -18.62 36.97 17.94
CA GLY A 209 -19.61 37.67 18.72
C GLY A 209 -20.52 36.74 19.56
N LEU A 210 -19.95 35.68 20.12
CA LEU A 210 -20.60 34.65 20.91
C LEU A 210 -20.14 34.74 22.37
N THR A 211 -20.94 34.16 23.30
CA THR A 211 -20.45 33.93 24.66
C THR A 211 -19.43 32.76 24.68
N THR A 212 -18.52 32.75 25.64
CA THR A 212 -17.52 31.69 25.78
C THR A 212 -18.17 30.30 25.97
N ALA A 213 -19.29 30.23 26.68
CA ALA A 213 -20.05 28.98 26.85
C ALA A 213 -20.66 28.49 25.54
N GLN A 214 -21.25 29.38 24.74
CA GLN A 214 -21.82 29.06 23.43
C GLN A 214 -20.73 28.61 22.46
N ALA A 215 -19.55 29.27 22.45
CA ALA A 215 -18.42 28.89 21.63
C ALA A 215 -17.87 27.51 22.01
N ALA A 216 -17.74 27.20 23.30
CA ALA A 216 -17.28 25.90 23.76
C ALA A 216 -18.26 24.77 23.36
N GLN A 217 -19.58 24.98 23.52
CA GLN A 217 -20.61 24.02 23.10
C GLN A 217 -20.60 23.82 21.58
N ALA A 218 -20.45 24.90 20.79
CA ALA A 218 -20.41 24.84 19.34
C ALA A 218 -19.15 24.12 18.86
N ILE A 219 -17.98 24.36 19.45
CA ILE A 219 -16.75 23.66 19.13
C ILE A 219 -16.86 22.16 19.47
N ALA A 220 -17.45 21.82 20.62
CA ALA A 220 -17.71 20.42 20.98
C ALA A 220 -18.63 19.73 19.94
N LEU A 221 -19.66 20.43 19.46
CA LEU A 221 -20.55 19.95 18.41
C LEU A 221 -19.80 19.76 17.07
N ILE A 222 -18.98 20.72 16.65
CA ILE A 222 -18.19 20.65 15.41
C ILE A 222 -17.23 19.46 15.46
N ARG A 223 -16.61 19.15 16.59
CA ARG A 223 -15.74 17.98 16.76
C ARG A 223 -16.46 16.63 16.61
N THR A 224 -17.77 16.58 16.70
CA THR A 224 -18.57 15.37 16.46
C THR A 224 -18.95 15.17 14.99
N LEU A 225 -18.66 16.14 14.12
CA LEU A 225 -18.92 16.04 12.69
C LEU A 225 -17.83 15.26 11.99
N ASP A 226 -18.16 14.64 10.86
CA ASP A 226 -17.23 13.88 10.06
C ASP A 226 -16.65 14.74 8.91
N PRO A 227 -15.34 15.00 8.86
CA PRO A 227 -14.72 15.72 7.77
C PRO A 227 -14.70 14.96 6.44
N HIS A 228 -14.92 13.63 6.46
CA HIS A 228 -14.89 12.74 5.31
C HIS A 228 -16.11 11.78 5.29
N PRO A 229 -17.33 12.28 5.13
CA PRO A 229 -18.55 11.48 5.26
C PRO A 229 -18.65 10.35 4.21
N CYS A 230 -17.95 10.48 3.09
CA CYS A 230 -17.94 9.49 2.03
C CYS A 230 -16.84 8.42 2.21
N ALA A 231 -16.06 8.45 3.29
CA ALA A 231 -14.97 7.49 3.53
C ALA A 231 -15.46 6.02 3.60
N ALA A 232 -16.69 5.79 4.03
CA ALA A 232 -17.29 4.46 4.07
C ALA A 232 -17.50 3.83 2.67
N PHE A 233 -17.63 4.66 1.64
CA PHE A 233 -17.79 4.24 0.24
C PHE A 233 -16.45 4.18 -0.50
N GLN A 234 -15.36 4.61 0.11
CA GLN A 234 -14.01 4.42 -0.42
C GLN A 234 -13.65 2.95 -0.25
N SER A 235 -13.99 2.14 -1.23
CA SER A 235 -13.29 0.86 -1.41
C SER A 235 -11.85 1.23 -1.72
N ALA A 236 -11.02 1.26 -0.70
CA ALA A 236 -9.61 1.04 -0.93
C ALA A 236 -9.52 -0.38 -1.51
N VAL A 237 -9.63 -0.50 -2.84
CA VAL A 237 -9.16 -1.69 -3.54
C VAL A 237 -7.68 -1.71 -3.18
N ALA A 238 -7.37 -2.43 -2.10
CA ALA A 238 -5.99 -2.68 -1.75
C ALA A 238 -5.34 -3.24 -3.01
N PRO A 239 -4.28 -2.60 -3.55
CA PRO A 239 -3.65 -3.09 -4.76
C PRO A 239 -3.35 -4.56 -4.55
N CYS A 240 -3.91 -5.43 -5.39
CA CYS A 240 -3.66 -6.86 -5.33
C CYS A 240 -2.18 -7.06 -5.64
N VAL A 241 -1.38 -7.26 -4.61
CA VAL A 241 0.04 -7.50 -4.75
C VAL A 241 0.25 -8.99 -4.89
N ILE A 242 0.77 -9.42 -6.05
CA ILE A 242 1.19 -10.80 -6.26
C ILE A 242 2.52 -10.99 -5.50
N PRO A 243 2.56 -11.89 -4.50
CA PRO A 243 3.78 -12.13 -3.73
C PRO A 243 4.81 -12.88 -4.56
N ASP A 244 6.08 -12.47 -4.49
CA ASP A 244 7.20 -13.17 -5.14
C ASP A 244 7.58 -14.48 -4.41
N ILE A 245 7.36 -14.52 -3.10
CA ILE A 245 7.75 -15.63 -2.24
C ILE A 245 6.57 -16.03 -1.37
N SER A 246 6.36 -17.34 -1.27
CA SER A 246 5.41 -17.92 -0.31
C SER A 246 6.16 -18.68 0.78
N ALA A 247 5.72 -18.51 2.03
CA ALA A 247 6.28 -19.15 3.20
C ALA A 247 5.19 -19.87 3.99
N GLN A 248 5.46 -21.12 4.36
CA GLN A 248 4.61 -21.87 5.30
C GLN A 248 5.46 -22.38 6.48
N PRO A 249 4.92 -22.37 7.69
CA PRO A 249 5.61 -22.95 8.84
C PRO A 249 5.74 -24.47 8.64
N ASP A 250 6.96 -24.98 8.90
CA ASP A 250 7.27 -26.42 8.86
C ASP A 250 7.71 -26.88 10.25
N GLY A 251 6.77 -27.43 11.01
CA GLY A 251 7.00 -27.80 12.39
C GLY A 251 7.27 -26.61 13.34
N ASP A 252 7.97 -26.87 14.45
CA ASP A 252 8.15 -25.87 15.51
C ASP A 252 9.21 -24.79 15.23
N SER A 253 10.16 -25.05 14.32
CA SER A 253 11.27 -24.11 14.07
C SER A 253 11.64 -23.90 12.60
N GLY A 254 10.91 -24.53 11.66
CA GLY A 254 11.20 -24.47 10.25
C GLY A 254 10.24 -23.61 9.43
N TRP A 255 10.69 -23.23 8.24
CA TRP A 255 9.88 -22.56 7.21
C TRP A 255 10.11 -23.23 5.87
N LYS A 256 9.03 -23.66 5.21
CA LYS A 256 9.05 -24.03 3.80
C LYS A 256 8.87 -22.79 2.97
N LEU A 257 9.77 -22.60 1.99
CA LEU A 257 9.81 -21.46 1.09
C LEU A 257 9.76 -21.92 -0.35
N TRP A 258 8.98 -21.24 -1.15
CA TRP A 258 8.98 -21.37 -2.60
C TRP A 258 8.80 -20.01 -3.27
N LEU A 259 9.31 -19.89 -4.48
CA LEU A 259 9.15 -18.73 -5.33
C LEU A 259 7.87 -18.87 -6.15
N ASN A 260 7.13 -17.79 -6.29
CA ASN A 260 5.96 -17.70 -7.15
C ASN A 260 6.38 -17.11 -8.51
N ASP A 261 7.21 -17.83 -9.24
CA ASP A 261 7.76 -17.38 -10.53
C ASP A 261 7.21 -18.16 -11.73
N HIS A 262 6.08 -18.87 -11.57
CA HIS A 262 5.41 -19.63 -12.63
C HIS A 262 5.07 -18.79 -13.85
N TRP A 263 4.78 -17.50 -13.66
CA TRP A 263 4.48 -16.55 -14.72
C TRP A 263 5.70 -16.19 -15.58
N ILE A 264 6.93 -16.40 -15.10
CA ILE A 264 8.16 -16.25 -15.91
C ILE A 264 8.22 -17.37 -16.97
N GLY A 265 7.67 -18.53 -16.66
CA GLY A 265 7.77 -19.72 -17.49
C GLY A 265 9.10 -20.45 -17.33
N THR A 266 9.25 -21.50 -18.12
CA THR A 266 10.48 -22.27 -18.20
C THR A 266 11.32 -21.74 -19.37
N ILE A 267 12.59 -21.44 -19.10
CA ILE A 267 13.54 -20.99 -20.12
C ILE A 267 14.33 -22.21 -20.56
N GLU A 268 14.22 -22.55 -21.83
CA GLU A 268 14.91 -23.71 -22.42
C GLU A 268 15.76 -23.26 -23.60
N ILE A 269 16.77 -24.06 -23.91
CA ILE A 269 17.59 -23.84 -25.10
C ILE A 269 16.98 -24.67 -26.22
N SER A 270 16.69 -24.02 -27.35
CA SER A 270 16.12 -24.67 -28.53
C SER A 270 16.94 -25.87 -29.00
N HIS A 271 16.34 -27.04 -29.01
CA HIS A 271 16.94 -28.26 -29.51
C HIS A 271 17.30 -28.18 -30.99
N TYR A 272 16.50 -27.46 -31.77
CA TYR A 272 16.74 -27.26 -33.20
C TYR A 272 18.05 -26.52 -33.43
N TYR A 273 18.29 -25.40 -32.78
CA TYR A 273 19.51 -24.62 -32.94
C TYR A 273 20.74 -25.31 -32.34
N MET A 274 20.55 -26.15 -31.31
CA MET A 274 21.61 -27.00 -30.78
C MET A 274 22.08 -28.06 -31.79
N GLN A 275 21.15 -28.66 -32.55
CA GLN A 275 21.48 -29.57 -33.65
C GLN A 275 22.15 -28.82 -34.78
N LEU A 276 21.64 -27.65 -35.14
CA LEU A 276 22.25 -26.81 -36.18
C LEU A 276 23.70 -26.43 -35.83
N LEU A 277 23.97 -26.06 -34.58
CA LEU A 277 25.33 -25.76 -34.10
C LEU A 277 26.30 -26.96 -34.26
N ARG A 278 25.78 -28.19 -34.06
CA ARG A 278 26.58 -29.42 -34.23
C ARG A 278 26.88 -29.78 -35.71
N SER A 279 25.95 -29.45 -36.60
CA SER A 279 25.99 -29.76 -38.02
C SER A 279 26.47 -28.60 -38.91
N ALA A 280 26.75 -27.41 -38.32
CA ALA A 280 27.19 -26.27 -39.08
C ALA A 280 28.61 -26.47 -39.63
N ASP A 281 28.77 -26.43 -40.95
CA ASP A 281 30.08 -26.50 -41.66
C ASP A 281 30.71 -25.11 -41.80
N ASP A 282 29.87 -24.05 -41.79
CA ASP A 282 30.33 -22.67 -41.91
C ASP A 282 30.89 -22.17 -40.55
N PRO A 283 32.18 -21.73 -40.52
CA PRO A 283 32.81 -21.24 -39.29
C PRO A 283 32.16 -19.96 -38.74
N ASP A 284 31.63 -19.08 -39.62
CA ASP A 284 30.99 -17.84 -39.19
C ASP A 284 29.63 -18.12 -38.51
N ALA A 285 28.84 -19.02 -39.11
CA ALA A 285 27.59 -19.48 -38.52
C ALA A 285 27.81 -20.18 -37.19
N ARG A 286 28.83 -21.02 -37.08
CA ARG A 286 29.19 -21.70 -35.83
C ARG A 286 29.63 -20.71 -34.75
N SER A 287 30.41 -19.69 -35.09
CA SER A 287 30.84 -18.63 -34.17
C SER A 287 29.65 -17.83 -33.67
N TYR A 288 28.74 -17.44 -34.56
CA TYR A 288 27.54 -16.72 -34.23
C TYR A 288 26.65 -17.50 -33.24
N LEU A 289 26.33 -18.76 -33.55
CA LEU A 289 25.49 -19.61 -32.70
C LEU A 289 26.16 -19.91 -31.36
N SER A 290 27.49 -20.09 -31.33
CA SER A 290 28.23 -20.28 -30.07
C SER A 290 28.13 -19.07 -29.15
N ASN A 291 28.27 -17.85 -29.70
CA ASN A 291 28.12 -16.62 -28.92
C ASN A 291 26.71 -16.46 -28.39
N ARG A 292 25.68 -16.77 -29.20
CA ARG A 292 24.26 -16.72 -28.77
C ARG A 292 23.97 -17.75 -27.70
N LEU A 293 24.57 -18.94 -27.78
CA LEU A 293 24.44 -19.97 -26.75
C LEU A 293 25.12 -19.53 -25.44
N GLN A 294 26.25 -18.90 -25.51
CA GLN A 294 26.93 -18.35 -24.33
C GLN A 294 26.08 -17.31 -23.63
N HIS A 295 25.44 -16.37 -24.37
CA HIS A 295 24.51 -15.39 -23.82
C HIS A 295 23.30 -16.04 -23.21
N ALA A 296 22.66 -17.05 -23.83
CA ALA A 296 21.55 -17.78 -23.27
C ALA A 296 21.90 -18.45 -21.93
N ASN A 297 23.05 -19.14 -21.87
CA ASN A 297 23.55 -19.77 -20.65
C ASN A 297 23.83 -18.75 -19.53
N GLN A 298 24.39 -17.58 -19.87
CA GLN A 298 24.65 -16.50 -18.92
C GLN A 298 23.34 -15.94 -18.34
N LEU A 299 22.31 -15.79 -19.17
CA LEU A 299 20.99 -15.34 -18.74
C LEU A 299 20.34 -16.36 -17.80
N MET A 300 20.33 -17.64 -18.17
CA MET A 300 19.80 -18.70 -17.32
C MET A 300 20.51 -18.75 -15.96
N ALA A 301 21.84 -18.69 -15.95
CA ALA A 301 22.62 -18.67 -14.72
C ALA A 301 22.34 -17.41 -13.86
N ALA A 302 22.08 -16.26 -14.48
CA ALA A 302 21.71 -15.04 -13.78
C ALA A 302 20.34 -15.17 -13.09
N ILE A 303 19.37 -15.82 -13.74
CA ILE A 303 18.03 -16.07 -13.22
C ILE A 303 18.08 -17.06 -12.05
N GLU A 304 18.80 -18.17 -12.19
CA GLU A 304 18.99 -19.14 -11.11
C GLU A 304 19.64 -18.48 -9.89
N ARG A 305 20.68 -17.68 -10.11
CA ARG A 305 21.34 -16.94 -9.02
C ARG A 305 20.40 -15.92 -8.35
N ARG A 306 19.50 -15.29 -9.12
CA ARG A 306 18.43 -14.44 -8.55
C ARG A 306 17.52 -15.24 -7.65
N ARG A 307 17.03 -16.41 -8.10
CA ARG A 307 16.17 -17.33 -7.33
C ARG A 307 16.82 -17.70 -6.01
N ASP A 308 18.04 -18.21 -6.07
CA ASP A 308 18.81 -18.62 -4.89
C ASP A 308 19.03 -17.48 -3.90
N THR A 309 19.48 -16.33 -4.40
CA THR A 309 19.73 -15.15 -3.56
C THR A 309 18.45 -14.68 -2.88
N THR A 310 17.34 -14.65 -3.61
CA THR A 310 16.04 -14.20 -3.07
C THR A 310 15.54 -15.15 -1.99
N LEU A 311 15.63 -16.48 -2.20
CA LEU A 311 15.25 -17.50 -1.20
C LEU A 311 16.14 -17.45 0.05
N GLN A 312 17.46 -17.28 -0.12
CA GLN A 312 18.40 -17.18 1.00
C GLN A 312 18.12 -15.94 1.86
N ILE A 313 17.83 -14.79 1.23
CA ILE A 313 17.45 -13.57 1.95
C ILE A 313 16.13 -13.79 2.72
N ALA A 314 15.12 -14.35 2.08
CA ALA A 314 13.84 -14.62 2.72
C ALA A 314 13.99 -15.59 3.90
N ARG A 315 14.79 -16.65 3.75
CA ARG A 315 15.09 -17.61 4.83
C ARG A 315 15.77 -16.92 6.01
N THR A 316 16.73 -16.05 5.75
CA THR A 316 17.41 -15.29 6.80
C THR A 316 16.44 -14.36 7.54
N ILE A 317 15.58 -13.66 6.81
CA ILE A 317 14.56 -12.76 7.39
C ILE A 317 13.59 -13.56 8.26
N LEU A 318 13.04 -14.67 7.76
CA LEU A 318 12.11 -15.53 8.50
C LEU A 318 12.73 -16.13 9.77
N THR A 319 13.99 -16.54 9.71
CA THR A 319 14.69 -17.09 10.87
C THR A 319 14.88 -16.04 11.97
N VAL A 320 15.23 -14.79 11.61
CA VAL A 320 15.44 -13.72 12.59
C VAL A 320 14.10 -13.18 13.11
N GLN A 321 13.08 -13.09 12.25
CA GLN A 321 11.76 -12.53 12.57
C GLN A 321 10.72 -13.62 12.93
N ASP A 322 11.14 -14.83 13.29
CA ASP A 322 10.24 -15.97 13.55
C ASP A 322 9.12 -15.63 14.55
N GLY A 323 9.45 -14.88 15.61
CA GLY A 323 8.47 -14.42 16.59
C GLY A 323 7.36 -13.54 15.99
N PHE A 324 7.72 -12.65 15.06
CA PHE A 324 6.74 -11.82 14.34
C PHE A 324 5.81 -12.66 13.48
N PHE A 325 6.36 -13.57 12.68
CA PHE A 325 5.57 -14.36 11.74
C PHE A 325 4.68 -15.41 12.40
N ARG A 326 5.07 -15.97 13.54
CA ARG A 326 4.31 -17.00 14.26
C ARG A 326 3.38 -16.44 15.33
N ARG A 327 3.82 -15.44 16.10
CA ARG A 327 3.10 -14.94 17.27
C ARG A 327 2.63 -13.50 17.15
N GLY A 328 3.04 -12.78 16.10
CA GLY A 328 2.76 -11.34 15.96
C GLY A 328 3.59 -10.46 16.89
N ASP A 329 4.74 -10.95 17.36
CA ASP A 329 5.65 -10.19 18.21
C ASP A 329 6.18 -8.94 17.48
N SER A 330 6.77 -8.00 18.21
CA SER A 330 7.43 -6.85 17.61
C SER A 330 8.66 -7.28 16.82
N LEU A 331 8.93 -6.59 15.68
CA LEU A 331 10.07 -6.87 14.81
C LEU A 331 11.39 -6.76 15.56
N VAL A 332 12.27 -7.72 15.35
CA VAL A 332 13.65 -7.71 15.84
C VAL A 332 14.51 -6.81 14.95
N PRO A 333 15.43 -5.99 15.49
CA PRO A 333 16.34 -5.20 14.68
C PRO A 333 17.17 -6.09 13.74
N LEU A 334 17.07 -5.84 12.45
CA LEU A 334 17.80 -6.55 11.41
C LEU A 334 18.28 -5.55 10.36
N SER A 335 19.59 -5.41 10.19
CA SER A 335 20.17 -4.50 9.21
C SER A 335 20.52 -5.21 7.90
N LEU A 336 20.59 -4.45 6.79
CA LEU A 336 21.09 -4.95 5.51
C LEU A 336 22.52 -5.49 5.63
N GLU A 337 23.34 -4.90 6.52
CA GLU A 337 24.72 -5.30 6.73
C GLU A 337 24.84 -6.66 7.41
N GLN A 338 23.94 -6.95 8.34
CA GLN A 338 23.87 -8.26 9.01
C GLN A 338 23.48 -9.37 8.03
N ILE A 339 22.47 -9.13 7.19
CA ILE A 339 22.08 -10.08 6.13
C ILE A 339 23.22 -10.28 5.14
N ALA A 340 23.87 -9.19 4.72
CA ALA A 340 25.01 -9.23 3.79
C ALA A 340 26.20 -10.03 4.34
N ALA A 341 26.51 -9.86 5.63
CA ALA A 341 27.57 -10.60 6.30
C ALA A 341 27.24 -12.11 6.41
N GLN A 342 26.00 -12.48 6.69
CA GLN A 342 25.57 -13.89 6.75
C GLN A 342 25.61 -14.58 5.38
N LEU A 343 25.28 -13.86 4.30
CA LEU A 343 25.23 -14.40 2.95
C LEU A 343 26.54 -14.21 2.15
N GLY A 344 27.58 -13.59 2.75
CA GLY A 344 28.83 -13.31 2.09
C GLY A 344 28.71 -12.37 0.89
N CYS A 345 27.72 -11.47 0.88
CA CYS A 345 27.42 -10.57 -0.21
C CYS A 345 27.65 -9.11 0.18
N HIS A 346 27.71 -8.20 -0.82
CA HIS A 346 27.74 -6.78 -0.54
C HIS A 346 26.32 -6.26 -0.18
N LYS A 347 26.20 -5.29 0.71
CA LYS A 347 24.95 -4.67 1.14
C LYS A 347 24.09 -4.14 -0.03
N SER A 348 24.75 -3.61 -1.10
CA SER A 348 24.03 -3.15 -2.30
C SER A 348 23.34 -4.28 -3.05
N THR A 349 23.90 -5.50 -3.04
CA THR A 349 23.30 -6.69 -3.65
C THR A 349 22.00 -7.06 -2.93
N ILE A 350 22.03 -7.09 -1.59
CA ILE A 350 20.83 -7.35 -0.78
C ILE A 350 19.77 -6.28 -1.03
N SER A 351 20.16 -4.98 -1.01
CA SER A 351 19.23 -3.88 -1.23
C SER A 351 18.52 -3.95 -2.59
N ARG A 352 19.25 -4.37 -3.65
CA ARG A 352 18.67 -4.59 -4.98
C ARG A 352 17.75 -5.81 -5.00
N ALA A 353 18.18 -6.90 -4.36
CA ALA A 353 17.42 -8.15 -4.34
C ALA A 353 16.05 -8.06 -3.66
N ILE A 354 15.91 -7.20 -2.64
CA ILE A 354 14.64 -7.03 -1.88
C ILE A 354 13.71 -5.94 -2.45
N ARG A 355 14.18 -5.18 -3.45
CA ARG A 355 13.42 -4.07 -4.00
C ARG A 355 12.17 -4.58 -4.71
N GLY A 356 11.00 -4.06 -4.32
CA GLY A 356 9.72 -4.39 -4.92
C GLY A 356 9.30 -5.84 -4.76
N LYS A 357 9.88 -6.61 -3.79
CA LYS A 357 9.53 -8.01 -3.55
C LYS A 357 8.71 -8.20 -2.30
N TYR A 358 7.73 -9.08 -2.38
CA TYR A 358 6.76 -9.37 -1.35
C TYR A 358 6.83 -10.83 -0.92
N LEU A 359 6.61 -11.03 0.39
CA LEU A 359 6.52 -12.33 1.04
C LEU A 359 5.11 -12.56 1.52
N SER A 360 4.50 -13.69 1.13
CA SER A 360 3.21 -14.16 1.65
C SER A 360 3.43 -15.24 2.70
N TRP A 361 2.64 -15.17 3.78
CA TRP A 361 2.57 -16.22 4.81
C TRP A 361 1.11 -16.36 5.29
N PRO A 362 0.74 -17.37 6.10
CA PRO A 362 -0.65 -17.57 6.54
C PRO A 362 -1.31 -16.37 7.24
N GLY A 363 -0.52 -15.45 7.80
CA GLY A 363 -1.01 -14.23 8.46
C GLY A 363 -1.13 -13.01 7.54
N GLY A 364 -0.73 -13.11 6.25
CA GLY A 364 -0.84 -11.99 5.31
C GLY A 364 0.28 -11.89 4.27
N CYS A 365 0.44 -10.70 3.72
CA CYS A 365 1.49 -10.37 2.75
C CYS A 365 2.26 -9.12 3.20
N VAL A 366 3.59 -9.12 3.06
CA VAL A 366 4.45 -8.03 3.50
C VAL A 366 5.59 -7.79 2.52
N ALA A 367 5.98 -6.54 2.32
CA ALA A 367 7.17 -6.22 1.55
C ALA A 367 8.44 -6.63 2.34
N LEU A 368 9.39 -7.35 1.71
CA LEU A 368 10.64 -7.78 2.34
C LEU A 368 11.41 -6.61 2.97
N ARG A 369 11.31 -5.43 2.37
CA ARG A 369 11.97 -4.22 2.88
C ARG A 369 11.44 -3.78 4.25
N GLN A 370 10.16 -4.01 4.55
CA GLN A 370 9.56 -3.64 5.84
C GLN A 370 10.07 -4.50 7.00
N MET A 371 10.54 -5.71 6.71
CA MET A 371 11.11 -6.64 7.70
C MET A 371 12.53 -6.26 8.12
N ILE A 372 13.16 -5.33 7.40
CA ILE A 372 14.52 -4.87 7.68
C ILE A 372 14.44 -3.55 8.44
N VAL A 373 14.62 -3.65 9.74
CA VAL A 373 14.49 -2.52 10.67
C VAL A 373 15.85 -2.22 11.28
N SER A 374 16.37 -1.03 10.99
CA SER A 374 17.62 -0.59 11.64
C SER A 374 17.45 -0.43 13.14
N PRO A 375 18.42 -0.87 13.96
CA PRO A 375 18.39 -0.59 15.39
C PRO A 375 18.41 0.93 15.60
N ALA A 376 17.59 1.43 16.52
CA ALA A 376 17.71 2.83 16.95
C ALA A 376 19.10 3.05 17.55
N VAL A 377 19.73 4.16 17.18
CA VAL A 377 21.18 4.45 17.30
C VAL A 377 21.77 4.26 18.72
N CYS A 378 20.95 4.11 19.77
CA CYS A 378 21.43 4.02 21.15
C CYS A 378 20.85 2.87 22.00
N SER A 379 19.84 2.11 21.55
CA SER A 379 19.15 1.18 22.47
C SER A 379 19.01 -0.26 22.00
N GLY A 380 19.46 -0.60 20.78
CA GLY A 380 19.25 -1.95 20.21
C GLY A 380 17.77 -2.33 20.02
N GLN A 381 16.84 -1.39 20.21
CA GLN A 381 15.40 -1.55 20.08
C GLN A 381 14.91 -0.99 18.74
N THR A 382 13.76 -1.47 18.24
CA THR A 382 13.19 -0.94 17.01
C THR A 382 12.58 0.45 17.22
N GLN A 383 12.66 1.32 16.23
CA GLN A 383 12.02 2.64 16.26
C GLN A 383 10.52 2.54 16.58
N ALA A 384 9.82 1.54 16.00
CA ALA A 384 8.40 1.31 16.22
C ALA A 384 8.07 1.07 17.70
N ARG A 385 8.89 0.30 18.40
CA ARG A 385 8.70 0.04 19.84
C ARG A 385 8.90 1.29 20.68
N ILE A 386 9.91 2.11 20.37
CA ILE A 386 10.15 3.38 21.06
C ILE A 386 8.97 4.35 20.82
N LEU A 387 8.47 4.45 19.59
CA LEU A 387 7.29 5.27 19.24
C LEU A 387 6.03 4.82 19.98
N ALA A 388 5.80 3.51 20.09
CA ALA A 388 4.67 2.95 20.83
C ALA A 388 4.76 3.30 22.32
N GLU A 389 5.94 3.19 22.92
CA GLU A 389 6.14 3.50 24.34
C GLU A 389 6.00 4.99 24.64
N ILE A 390 6.55 5.88 23.76
CA ILE A 390 6.33 7.32 23.87
C ILE A 390 4.84 7.65 23.81
N ARG A 391 4.08 6.99 22.93
CA ARG A 391 2.62 7.18 22.82
C ARG A 391 1.91 6.74 24.09
N THR A 392 2.33 5.64 24.69
CA THR A 392 1.76 5.11 25.94
C THR A 392 2.05 6.06 27.10
N LEU A 393 3.28 6.53 27.25
CA LEU A 393 3.67 7.50 28.28
C LEU A 393 2.89 8.82 28.16
N ILE A 394 2.71 9.34 26.94
CA ILE A 394 1.95 10.57 26.69
C ILE A 394 0.46 10.38 26.98
N ARG A 395 -0.11 9.21 26.67
CA ARG A 395 -1.51 8.90 26.98
C ARG A 395 -1.77 8.76 28.49
N ALA A 396 -0.77 8.31 29.22
CA ALA A 396 -0.85 8.14 30.69
C ALA A 396 -0.54 9.43 31.45
N GLU A 397 -0.06 10.50 30.79
CA GLU A 397 0.28 11.77 31.45
C GLU A 397 -0.95 12.53 31.94
N SER A 398 -0.77 13.29 33.04
CA SER A 398 -1.81 14.22 33.52
C SER A 398 -1.87 15.47 32.63
N PRO A 399 -3.05 15.92 32.17
CA PRO A 399 -3.22 17.14 31.38
C PRO A 399 -2.73 18.42 32.08
N MET A 400 -2.67 18.41 33.41
CA MET A 400 -2.19 19.52 34.23
C MET A 400 -0.66 19.60 34.32
N HIS A 401 0.00 18.45 34.27
CA HIS A 401 1.45 18.32 34.39
C HIS A 401 2.01 17.40 33.30
N PRO A 402 2.03 17.86 32.03
CA PRO A 402 2.54 17.05 30.94
C PRO A 402 4.04 16.81 31.10
N MET A 403 4.50 15.61 30.77
CA MET A 403 5.90 15.19 30.86
C MET A 403 6.77 16.01 29.91
N SER A 404 7.92 16.50 30.41
CA SER A 404 8.92 17.12 29.54
C SER A 404 9.61 16.08 28.65
N ASP A 405 10.19 16.50 27.53
CA ASP A 405 10.93 15.59 26.63
C ASP A 405 12.13 14.94 27.35
N GLN A 406 12.67 15.57 28.40
CA GLN A 406 13.68 14.98 29.27
C GLN A 406 13.08 13.90 30.19
N ALA A 407 11.92 14.18 30.80
CA ALA A 407 11.25 13.22 31.66
C ALA A 407 10.82 11.95 30.87
N ILE A 408 10.40 12.13 29.61
CA ILE A 408 10.12 10.99 28.73
C ILE A 408 11.40 10.19 28.43
N SER A 409 12.52 10.87 28.17
CA SER A 409 13.83 10.24 27.98
C SER A 409 14.26 9.42 29.20
N ASP A 410 14.07 9.96 30.41
CA ASP A 410 14.42 9.33 31.65
C ASP A 410 13.48 8.12 31.94
N ALA A 411 12.18 8.24 31.68
CA ALA A 411 11.23 7.14 31.79
C ALA A 411 11.54 5.99 30.84
N LEU A 412 11.92 6.28 29.59
CA LEU A 412 12.36 5.27 28.64
C LEU A 412 13.67 4.59 29.08
N ALA A 413 14.58 5.33 29.70
CA ALA A 413 15.83 4.77 30.22
C ALA A 413 15.59 3.76 31.37
N VAL A 414 14.59 4.00 32.21
CA VAL A 414 14.18 3.04 33.28
C VAL A 414 13.67 1.73 32.67
N GLN A 415 13.05 1.79 31.49
CA GLN A 415 12.58 0.61 30.75
C GLN A 415 13.68 -0.04 29.88
N GLY A 416 14.93 0.38 30.03
CA GLY A 416 16.09 -0.14 29.30
C GLY A 416 16.23 0.43 27.87
N MET A 417 15.51 1.49 27.55
CA MET A 417 15.56 2.16 26.25
C MET A 417 16.32 3.49 26.35
N GLN A 418 17.62 3.47 26.09
CA GLN A 418 18.43 4.70 26.12
C GLN A 418 18.17 5.54 24.86
N VAL A 419 17.38 6.57 25.00
CA VAL A 419 17.01 7.48 23.91
C VAL A 419 17.35 8.92 24.30
N ALA A 420 18.19 9.59 23.50
CA ALA A 420 18.56 10.97 23.78
C ALA A 420 17.36 11.92 23.67
N ARG A 421 17.29 12.97 24.48
CA ARG A 421 16.24 13.99 24.47
C ARG A 421 15.93 14.53 23.06
N ARG A 422 16.96 14.80 22.24
CA ARG A 422 16.76 15.27 20.84
C ARG A 422 16.01 14.24 19.98
N THR A 423 16.26 12.97 20.20
CA THR A 423 15.59 11.87 19.50
C THR A 423 14.14 11.74 19.98
N VAL A 424 13.86 11.95 21.26
CA VAL A 424 12.50 11.98 21.82
C VAL A 424 11.69 13.11 21.17
N VAL A 425 12.27 14.33 21.02
CA VAL A 425 11.63 15.45 20.32
C VAL A 425 11.26 15.05 18.90
N LYS A 426 12.21 14.50 18.14
CA LYS A 426 11.97 14.03 16.77
C LYS A 426 10.85 12.99 16.68
N TYR A 427 10.85 12.02 17.56
CA TYR A 427 9.84 10.95 17.58
C TYR A 427 8.47 11.47 18.00
N ARG A 428 8.41 12.39 18.96
CA ARG A 428 7.16 13.06 19.34
C ARG A 428 6.57 13.86 18.17
N GLU A 429 7.40 14.61 17.44
CA GLU A 429 6.98 15.34 16.24
C GLU A 429 6.47 14.41 15.13
N MET A 430 7.13 13.27 14.92
CA MET A 430 6.65 12.23 13.98
C MET A 430 5.28 11.66 14.39
N LEU A 431 4.97 11.64 15.69
CA LEU A 431 3.66 11.24 16.20
C LEU A 431 2.61 12.36 16.12
N GLY A 432 2.98 13.55 15.62
CA GLY A 432 2.09 14.72 15.58
C GLY A 432 1.76 15.31 16.96
N VAL A 433 2.52 14.95 18.02
CA VAL A 433 2.24 15.40 19.37
C VAL A 433 2.99 16.70 19.68
N PRO A 434 2.31 17.77 20.12
CA PRO A 434 2.93 19.05 20.44
C PRO A 434 3.80 18.95 21.71
N GLY A 435 4.70 19.94 21.92
CA GLY A 435 5.58 20.01 23.09
C GLY A 435 4.82 20.07 24.41
N ALA A 436 5.48 19.76 25.53
CA ALA A 436 4.87 19.73 26.87
C ALA A 436 4.13 21.03 27.21
N HIS A 437 4.67 22.19 26.84
CA HIS A 437 4.02 23.48 27.09
C HIS A 437 2.68 23.66 26.34
N ALA A 438 2.63 23.17 25.11
CA ALA A 438 1.40 23.23 24.28
C ALA A 438 0.37 22.14 24.65
N ARG A 439 0.79 21.05 25.31
CA ARG A 439 -0.08 20.01 25.84
C ARG A 439 -0.72 20.35 27.19
N ARG A 440 -0.20 21.38 27.84
CA ARG A 440 -0.74 21.84 29.12
C ARG A 440 -2.07 22.53 28.89
N HIS A 441 -3.16 21.88 29.24
CA HIS A 441 -4.49 22.48 29.25
C HIS A 441 -4.82 22.91 30.70
N PRO A 442 -4.83 24.22 30.98
CA PRO A 442 -5.50 24.74 32.14
C PRO A 442 -7.00 24.81 31.82
N TYR A 443 -7.78 23.80 32.29
CA TYR A 443 -9.24 23.69 32.23
C TYR A 443 -9.88 23.50 30.85
#